data_5f4db1755e0064a70b43c160e65782f7
#
_entry.id   5f4db1755e0064a70b43c160e65782f7
#
_cell.length_a   1.000
_cell.length_b   1.000
_cell.length_c   1.000
_cell.angle_alpha   90.00
_cell.angle_beta   90.00
_cell.angle_gamma   90.00
#
_symmetry.space_group_name_H-M   'P 1'
#
loop_
_entity.id
_entity.type
_entity.pdbx_description
1 polymer ?
#
loop_
_entity_poly.entity_id
_entity_poly.type
_entity_poly.pdbx_seq_one_letter_code
_entity_poly.pdbx_strand_id
1 'polypeptide(L)'
;QIASARFGVTVNYLNNCNEIEIKMAQGAKPGEGGQLPGFKVTKEIARLRHSTPGVTLISPPPHHDIYSIEDLAQLIYDLKQINPKARVGVKLVASSGIGTIAAGVAKAKADIILISGHNGGTGATPQTSVKYVGIPWEMGLTEANQVLTLNNLRHQVTLRTDGGIKTGRDVVIAAMMGAEEFGVATTALVAMGCIMVRPVSYTH
;
A
#
# COMPACT_ATOMS: atom_id res chain seq x y z
N GLN A 1 -4.84 -4.25 6.59
CA GLN A 1 -3.66 -3.42 6.35
C GLN A 1 -3.11 -2.92 7.67
N ILE A 2 -1.80 -2.96 7.84
CA ILE A 2 -1.07 -2.38 8.98
C ILE A 2 -0.14 -1.27 8.47
N ALA A 3 -0.07 -0.19 9.22
CA ALA A 3 0.74 0.97 8.90
C ALA A 3 1.33 1.55 10.19
N SER A 4 2.21 2.54 10.06
CA SER A 4 2.84 3.23 11.20
C SER A 4 1.85 3.91 12.15
N ALA A 5 0.72 4.36 11.63
CA ALA A 5 -0.37 4.89 12.44
C ALA A 5 -1.14 3.72 13.07
N ARG A 6 -0.88 3.38 14.28
CA ARG A 6 -1.38 2.24 15.06
C ARG A 6 -2.90 2.26 15.27
N PHE A 7 -3.67 2.21 14.19
CA PHE A 7 -5.12 2.38 14.17
C PHE A 7 -5.86 1.07 14.45
N GLY A 8 -5.85 0.62 15.70
CA GLY A 8 -6.66 -0.52 16.11
C GLY A 8 -6.17 -1.88 15.59
N VAL A 9 -4.89 -2.00 15.28
CA VAL A 9 -4.28 -3.30 14.95
C VAL A 9 -4.12 -4.10 16.24
N THR A 10 -4.93 -5.13 16.39
CA THR A 10 -4.92 -6.05 17.52
C THR A 10 -4.72 -7.48 17.03
N VAL A 11 -4.38 -8.40 17.92
CA VAL A 11 -4.28 -9.83 17.58
C VAL A 11 -5.61 -10.35 17.00
N ASN A 12 -6.74 -9.91 17.56
CA ASN A 12 -8.06 -10.29 17.03
C ASN A 12 -8.27 -9.77 15.60
N TYR A 13 -7.87 -8.54 15.29
CA TYR A 13 -7.90 -7.99 13.94
C TYR A 13 -7.04 -8.84 12.97
N LEU A 14 -5.82 -9.19 13.37
CA LEU A 14 -4.89 -9.95 12.54
C LEU A 14 -5.36 -11.40 12.32
N ASN A 15 -5.97 -12.03 13.32
CA ASN A 15 -6.46 -13.41 13.21
C ASN A 15 -7.74 -13.56 12.37
N ASN A 16 -8.45 -12.47 12.12
CA ASN A 16 -9.69 -12.48 11.33
C ASN A 16 -9.48 -12.12 9.84
N CYS A 17 -8.26 -12.17 9.34
CA CYS A 17 -7.98 -11.89 7.93
C CYS A 17 -7.27 -13.05 7.23
N ASN A 18 -7.44 -13.13 5.91
CA ASN A 18 -6.75 -14.08 5.04
C ASN A 18 -5.45 -13.50 4.47
N GLU A 19 -5.30 -12.18 4.55
CA GLU A 19 -4.14 -11.45 4.03
C GLU A 19 -3.85 -10.24 4.91
N ILE A 20 -2.58 -10.03 5.22
CA ILE A 20 -2.07 -8.89 5.99
C ILE A 20 -1.15 -8.09 5.08
N GLU A 21 -1.45 -6.82 4.86
CA GLU A 21 -0.61 -5.93 4.07
C GLU A 21 0.12 -4.92 4.96
N ILE A 22 1.45 -4.94 4.92
CA ILE A 22 2.32 -3.94 5.53
C ILE A 22 2.40 -2.75 4.58
N LYS A 23 1.85 -1.61 4.97
CA LYS A 23 1.88 -0.40 4.17
C LYS A 23 3.09 0.45 4.52
N MET A 24 4.10 0.47 3.65
CA MET A 24 5.27 1.33 3.83
C MET A 24 4.94 2.80 3.55
N ALA A 25 4.25 3.08 2.44
CA ALA A 25 3.82 4.41 2.03
C ALA A 25 2.67 4.34 1.02
N GLN A 26 2.26 5.51 0.48
CA GLN A 26 1.26 5.61 -0.59
C GLN A 26 1.93 6.12 -1.87
N GLY A 27 1.60 5.55 -3.03
CA GLY A 27 2.13 5.95 -4.32
C GLY A 27 1.90 7.42 -4.66
N ALA A 28 0.72 7.94 -4.34
CA ALA A 28 0.36 9.34 -4.57
C ALA A 28 1.05 10.33 -3.60
N LYS A 29 1.64 9.84 -2.50
CA LYS A 29 2.28 10.66 -1.45
C LYS A 29 3.62 10.09 -1.01
N PRO A 30 4.56 9.80 -1.92
CA PRO A 30 5.88 9.35 -1.50
C PRO A 30 6.54 10.43 -0.65
N GLY A 31 7.01 10.06 0.55
CA GLY A 31 7.64 10.99 1.48
C GLY A 31 6.70 11.93 2.23
N GLU A 32 5.37 11.85 2.02
CA GLU A 32 4.37 12.61 2.77
C GLU A 32 3.58 11.73 3.73
N GLY A 33 3.24 12.26 4.90
CA GLY A 33 2.41 11.57 5.89
C GLY A 33 0.92 11.58 5.55
N GLY A 34 0.16 10.74 6.25
CA GLY A 34 -1.29 10.78 6.23
C GLY A 34 -1.85 11.83 7.18
N GLN A 35 -2.99 12.42 6.83
CA GLN A 35 -3.72 13.36 7.68
C GLN A 35 -5.22 13.08 7.61
N LEU A 36 -5.88 12.99 8.77
CA LEU A 36 -7.33 13.00 8.87
C LEU A 36 -7.74 14.24 9.67
N PRO A 37 -8.39 15.22 9.04
CA PRO A 37 -8.81 16.46 9.73
C PRO A 37 -9.72 16.17 10.92
N GLY A 38 -9.60 16.96 11.99
CA GLY A 38 -10.32 16.74 13.24
C GLY A 38 -11.84 16.70 13.08
N PHE A 39 -12.42 17.51 12.20
CA PHE A 39 -13.87 17.51 11.95
C PHE A 39 -14.40 16.18 11.36
N LYS A 40 -13.53 15.33 10.83
CA LYS A 40 -13.85 13.97 10.35
C LYS A 40 -13.63 12.89 11.41
N VAL A 41 -13.02 13.24 12.54
CA VAL A 41 -12.76 12.31 13.64
C VAL A 41 -13.99 12.25 14.55
N THR A 42 -14.99 11.50 14.13
CA THR A 42 -16.20 11.24 14.91
C THR A 42 -15.89 10.41 16.17
N LYS A 43 -16.85 10.30 17.09
CA LYS A 43 -16.71 9.43 18.28
C LYS A 43 -16.36 7.99 17.92
N GLU A 44 -16.96 7.47 16.84
CA GLU A 44 -16.70 6.11 16.36
C GLU A 44 -15.27 5.97 15.82
N ILE A 45 -14.84 6.89 14.96
CA ILE A 45 -13.49 6.89 14.41
C ILE A 45 -12.44 7.04 15.52
N ALA A 46 -12.69 7.94 16.47
CA ALA A 46 -11.80 8.12 17.63
C ALA A 46 -11.68 6.85 18.45
N ARG A 47 -12.78 6.16 18.71
CA ARG A 47 -12.79 4.86 19.42
C ARG A 47 -11.96 3.81 18.67
N LEU A 48 -12.17 3.67 17.36
CA LEU A 48 -11.44 2.69 16.52
C LEU A 48 -9.97 2.99 16.42
N ARG A 49 -9.59 4.27 16.50
CA ARG A 49 -8.20 4.73 16.34
C ARG A 49 -7.52 5.07 17.67
N HIS A 50 -8.15 4.76 18.79
CA HIS A 50 -7.65 5.04 20.13
C HIS A 50 -7.23 6.51 20.31
N SER A 51 -8.10 7.44 19.87
CA SER A 51 -7.87 8.87 19.86
C SER A 51 -9.06 9.64 20.47
N THR A 52 -8.95 10.97 20.50
CA THR A 52 -10.01 11.88 20.97
C THR A 52 -10.84 12.40 19.80
N PRO A 53 -12.19 12.43 19.90
CA PRO A 53 -13.04 13.02 18.88
C PRO A 53 -12.66 14.49 18.60
N GLY A 54 -12.69 14.90 17.33
CA GLY A 54 -12.41 16.26 16.92
C GLY A 54 -10.92 16.60 16.79
N VAL A 55 -10.02 15.72 17.20
CA VAL A 55 -8.56 15.95 17.08
C VAL A 55 -8.06 15.41 15.74
N THR A 56 -7.28 16.22 15.03
CA THR A 56 -6.64 15.81 13.77
C THR A 56 -5.66 14.66 14.01
N LEU A 57 -5.78 13.61 13.20
CA LEU A 57 -4.87 12.46 13.23
C LEU A 57 -3.82 12.60 12.14
N ILE A 58 -2.55 12.49 12.54
CA ILE A 58 -1.39 12.57 11.64
C ILE A 58 -0.62 11.26 11.73
N SER A 59 -0.20 10.74 10.59
CA SER A 59 0.71 9.60 10.51
C SER A 59 2.01 10.00 9.81
N PRO A 60 3.17 9.45 10.22
CA PRO A 60 4.44 9.77 9.62
C PRO A 60 4.52 9.33 8.15
N PRO A 61 5.38 9.95 7.32
CA PRO A 61 5.54 9.63 5.91
C PRO A 61 5.94 8.17 5.66
N PRO A 62 7.04 7.65 6.25
CA PRO A 62 7.39 6.23 6.17
C PRO A 62 6.75 5.44 7.33
N HIS A 63 6.82 4.13 7.24
CA HIS A 63 6.49 3.26 8.37
C HIS A 63 7.57 3.42 9.44
N HIS A 64 7.29 4.17 10.50
CA HIS A 64 8.30 4.61 11.48
C HIS A 64 8.87 3.50 12.38
N ASP A 65 8.29 2.31 12.34
CA ASP A 65 8.80 1.14 13.08
C ASP A 65 9.78 0.29 12.24
N ILE A 66 10.01 0.65 10.97
CA ILE A 66 10.84 -0.10 10.03
C ILE A 66 11.93 0.81 9.48
N TYR A 67 13.18 0.57 9.89
CA TYR A 67 14.34 1.34 9.48
C TYR A 67 15.32 0.56 8.60
N SER A 68 15.14 -0.76 8.52
CA SER A 68 15.98 -1.65 7.72
C SER A 68 15.15 -2.80 7.14
N ILE A 69 15.76 -3.55 6.23
CA ILE A 69 15.14 -4.76 5.68
C ILE A 69 15.01 -5.85 6.75
N GLU A 70 15.89 -5.86 7.75
CA GLU A 70 15.86 -6.78 8.87
C GLU A 70 14.66 -6.51 9.78
N ASP A 71 14.34 -5.25 10.05
CA ASP A 71 13.15 -4.86 10.81
C ASP A 71 11.88 -5.33 10.07
N LEU A 72 11.85 -5.18 8.75
CA LEU A 72 10.73 -5.66 7.93
C LEU A 72 10.64 -7.19 7.98
N ALA A 73 11.75 -7.90 7.88
CA ALA A 73 11.79 -9.35 7.96
C ALA A 73 11.28 -9.85 9.33
N GLN A 74 11.67 -9.17 10.41
CA GLN A 74 11.18 -9.47 11.77
C GLN A 74 9.66 -9.27 11.85
N LEU A 75 9.15 -8.15 11.33
CA LEU A 75 7.70 -7.89 11.34
C LEU A 75 6.93 -8.93 10.51
N ILE A 76 7.42 -9.31 9.34
CA ILE A 76 6.81 -10.37 8.51
C ILE A 76 6.78 -11.68 9.30
N TYR A 77 7.89 -12.04 9.95
CA TYR A 77 7.96 -13.23 10.77
C TYR A 77 6.94 -13.21 11.90
N ASP A 78 6.88 -12.13 12.66
CA ASP A 78 5.94 -11.96 13.78
C ASP A 78 4.48 -12.08 13.34
N LEU A 79 4.12 -11.46 12.21
CA LEU A 79 2.77 -11.55 11.65
C LEU A 79 2.41 -12.98 11.24
N LYS A 80 3.37 -13.72 10.67
CA LYS A 80 3.18 -15.14 10.32
C LYS A 80 3.07 -16.04 11.55
N GLN A 81 3.67 -15.67 12.70
CA GLN A 81 3.44 -16.37 13.96
C GLN A 81 2.05 -16.10 14.52
N ILE A 82 1.55 -14.86 14.41
CA ILE A 82 0.20 -14.49 14.89
C ILE A 82 -0.88 -15.17 14.06
N ASN A 83 -0.75 -15.13 12.73
CA ASN A 83 -1.71 -15.76 11.82
C ASN A 83 -0.97 -16.56 10.71
N PRO A 84 -0.62 -17.82 10.98
CA PRO A 84 0.11 -18.66 10.02
C PRO A 84 -0.66 -18.96 8.72
N LYS A 85 -1.97 -18.73 8.70
CA LYS A 85 -2.81 -18.98 7.52
C LYS A 85 -2.89 -17.79 6.59
N ALA A 86 -2.61 -16.58 7.08
CA ALA A 86 -2.68 -15.36 6.27
C ALA A 86 -1.43 -15.18 5.42
N ARG A 87 -1.62 -14.75 4.16
CA ARG A 87 -0.52 -14.26 3.34
C ARG A 87 -0.07 -12.88 3.88
N VAL A 88 1.24 -12.65 3.93
CA VAL A 88 1.80 -11.36 4.33
C VAL A 88 2.35 -10.63 3.11
N GLY A 89 1.74 -9.51 2.79
CA GLY A 89 2.13 -8.65 1.68
C GLY A 89 2.81 -7.37 2.14
N VAL A 90 3.65 -6.79 1.28
CA VAL A 90 4.30 -5.49 1.52
C VAL A 90 3.94 -4.54 0.38
N LYS A 91 3.34 -3.39 0.74
CA LYS A 91 3.04 -2.31 -0.21
C LYS A 91 4.21 -1.35 -0.31
N LEU A 92 4.78 -1.29 -1.50
CA LEU A 92 5.89 -0.42 -1.88
C LEU A 92 5.41 0.66 -2.86
N VAL A 93 6.14 1.76 -2.91
CA VAL A 93 5.89 2.85 -3.86
C VAL A 93 6.78 2.67 -5.08
N ALA A 94 6.21 2.79 -6.28
CA ALA A 94 6.97 2.82 -7.52
C ALA A 94 7.95 4.01 -7.50
N SER A 95 9.23 3.71 -7.53
CA SER A 95 10.33 4.67 -7.51
C SER A 95 11.55 4.05 -8.18
N SER A 96 12.52 4.87 -8.54
CA SER A 96 13.80 4.36 -9.07
C SER A 96 14.49 3.48 -8.02
N GLY A 97 14.99 2.31 -8.43
CA GLY A 97 15.62 1.34 -7.54
C GLY A 97 14.65 0.42 -6.79
N ILE A 98 13.35 0.48 -7.10
CA ILE A 98 12.34 -0.35 -6.44
C ILE A 98 12.59 -1.85 -6.60
N GLY A 99 13.24 -2.26 -7.68
CA GLY A 99 13.60 -3.66 -7.91
C GLY A 99 14.54 -4.21 -6.83
N THR A 100 15.51 -3.43 -6.37
CA THR A 100 16.40 -3.82 -5.27
C THR A 100 15.62 -4.00 -3.96
N ILE A 101 14.70 -3.07 -3.68
CA ILE A 101 13.83 -3.14 -2.50
C ILE A 101 12.93 -4.38 -2.60
N ALA A 102 12.33 -4.64 -3.76
CA ALA A 102 11.49 -5.81 -3.98
C ALA A 102 12.26 -7.13 -3.76
N ALA A 103 13.51 -7.20 -4.22
CA ALA A 103 14.38 -8.36 -3.96
C ALA A 103 14.64 -8.55 -2.47
N GLY A 104 14.89 -7.47 -1.71
CA GLY A 104 15.01 -7.51 -0.26
C GLY A 104 13.74 -8.03 0.42
N VAL A 105 12.57 -7.53 0.01
CA VAL A 105 11.26 -7.94 0.54
C VAL A 105 10.98 -9.43 0.25
N ALA A 106 11.32 -9.91 -0.94
CA ALA A 106 11.20 -11.34 -1.27
C ALA A 106 12.10 -12.20 -0.39
N LYS A 107 13.35 -11.77 -0.15
CA LYS A 107 14.27 -12.44 0.78
C LYS A 107 13.77 -12.40 2.23
N ALA A 108 13.07 -11.36 2.62
CA ALA A 108 12.40 -11.24 3.92
C ALA A 108 11.16 -12.15 4.07
N LYS A 109 10.86 -12.99 3.05
CA LYS A 109 9.77 -13.98 3.05
C LYS A 109 8.36 -13.37 3.04
N ALA A 110 8.17 -12.23 2.43
CA ALA A 110 6.84 -11.76 2.05
C ALA A 110 6.23 -12.70 1.00
N ASP A 111 4.90 -12.86 1.04
CA ASP A 111 4.16 -13.67 0.06
C ASP A 111 3.69 -12.83 -1.13
N ILE A 112 3.47 -11.53 -0.90
CA ILE A 112 2.98 -10.59 -1.90
C ILE A 112 3.83 -9.31 -1.87
N ILE A 113 4.14 -8.79 -3.04
CA ILE A 113 4.72 -7.45 -3.20
C ILE A 113 3.76 -6.60 -4.04
N LEU A 114 3.21 -5.54 -3.44
CA LEU A 114 2.38 -4.58 -4.15
C LEU A 114 3.22 -3.37 -4.57
N ILE A 115 3.34 -3.14 -5.86
CA ILE A 115 3.97 -1.94 -6.44
C ILE A 115 2.88 -0.92 -6.74
N SER A 116 2.88 0.19 -6.00
CA SER A 116 1.88 1.25 -6.11
C SER A 116 2.40 2.41 -6.94
N GLY A 117 1.73 2.71 -8.05
CA GLY A 117 2.07 3.85 -8.92
C GLY A 117 1.68 5.20 -8.31
N HIS A 118 2.12 6.29 -8.95
CA HIS A 118 1.90 7.68 -8.49
C HIS A 118 0.43 8.07 -8.31
N ASN A 119 -0.51 7.35 -8.90
CA ASN A 119 -1.95 7.54 -8.69
C ASN A 119 -2.52 6.67 -7.58
N GLY A 120 -1.70 5.85 -6.92
CA GLY A 120 -2.13 4.95 -5.84
C GLY A 120 -2.28 5.68 -4.52
N GLY A 121 -3.47 5.60 -3.92
CA GLY A 121 -3.75 6.17 -2.61
C GLY A 121 -4.86 7.21 -2.63
N THR A 122 -4.68 8.30 -1.91
CA THR A 122 -5.73 9.32 -1.72
C THR A 122 -5.87 10.29 -2.88
N GLY A 123 -7.12 10.58 -3.27
CA GLY A 123 -7.44 11.63 -4.25
C GLY A 123 -7.22 13.07 -3.74
N ALA A 124 -6.94 13.27 -2.46
CA ALA A 124 -6.67 14.57 -1.86
C ALA A 124 -5.18 14.96 -1.89
N THR A 125 -4.34 14.17 -2.54
CA THR A 125 -2.92 14.47 -2.71
C THR A 125 -2.72 15.73 -3.58
N PRO A 126 -1.81 16.64 -3.21
CA PRO A 126 -1.46 17.78 -4.04
C PRO A 126 -1.01 17.35 -5.44
N GLN A 127 -1.40 18.11 -6.46
CA GLN A 127 -1.04 17.83 -7.86
C GLN A 127 0.48 17.77 -8.06
N THR A 128 1.22 18.57 -7.31
CA THR A 128 2.69 18.58 -7.34
C THR A 128 3.30 17.26 -6.92
N SER A 129 2.78 16.65 -5.86
CA SER A 129 3.25 15.33 -5.38
C SER A 129 2.98 14.25 -6.43
N VAL A 130 1.75 14.19 -6.96
CA VAL A 130 1.37 13.18 -7.96
C VAL A 130 2.19 13.31 -9.25
N LYS A 131 2.46 14.54 -9.69
CA LYS A 131 3.15 14.77 -10.98
C LYS A 131 4.67 14.66 -10.92
N TYR A 132 5.27 15.00 -9.78
CA TYR A 132 6.72 15.23 -9.75
C TYR A 132 7.48 14.35 -8.76
N VAL A 133 6.80 13.61 -7.89
CA VAL A 133 7.46 12.78 -6.86
C VAL A 133 7.35 11.29 -7.17
N GLY A 134 6.17 10.81 -7.52
CA GLY A 134 5.95 9.40 -7.85
C GLY A 134 6.20 9.09 -9.33
N ILE A 135 6.40 7.82 -9.65
CA ILE A 135 6.50 7.32 -11.03
C ILE A 135 5.30 6.40 -11.36
N PRO A 136 5.01 6.20 -12.66
CA PRO A 136 3.98 5.27 -13.09
C PRO A 136 4.22 3.84 -12.59
N TRP A 137 3.13 3.12 -12.32
CA TRP A 137 3.21 1.71 -11.87
C TRP A 137 3.92 0.83 -12.91
N GLU A 138 3.79 1.15 -14.19
CA GLU A 138 4.40 0.43 -15.30
C GLU A 138 5.92 0.34 -15.15
N MET A 139 6.55 1.46 -14.81
CA MET A 139 7.99 1.50 -14.61
C MET A 139 8.42 0.71 -13.38
N GLY A 140 7.75 0.93 -12.25
CA GLY A 140 8.09 0.25 -11.00
C GLY A 140 7.84 -1.25 -11.05
N LEU A 141 6.71 -1.67 -11.65
CA LEU A 141 6.37 -3.09 -11.82
C LEU A 141 7.40 -3.80 -12.69
N THR A 142 7.74 -3.21 -13.83
CA THR A 142 8.69 -3.80 -14.79
C THR A 142 10.08 -3.95 -14.15
N GLU A 143 10.56 -2.93 -13.44
CA GLU A 143 11.83 -2.98 -12.72
C GLU A 143 11.81 -4.08 -11.64
N ALA A 144 10.76 -4.14 -10.82
CA ALA A 144 10.62 -5.15 -9.78
C ALA A 144 10.59 -6.56 -10.38
N ASN A 145 9.78 -6.80 -11.41
CA ASN A 145 9.69 -8.09 -12.09
C ASN A 145 11.04 -8.53 -12.67
N GLN A 146 11.74 -7.61 -13.34
CA GLN A 146 13.05 -7.89 -13.93
C GLN A 146 14.09 -8.26 -12.86
N VAL A 147 14.21 -7.47 -11.80
CA VAL A 147 15.20 -7.71 -10.74
C VAL A 147 14.89 -8.99 -9.97
N LEU A 148 13.62 -9.27 -9.67
CA LEU A 148 13.20 -10.53 -9.04
C LEU A 148 13.56 -11.73 -9.92
N THR A 149 13.35 -11.64 -11.24
CA THR A 149 13.68 -12.70 -12.21
C THR A 149 15.19 -12.92 -12.28
N LEU A 150 15.98 -11.85 -12.42
CA LEU A 150 17.44 -11.93 -12.48
C LEU A 150 18.06 -12.54 -11.21
N ASN A 151 17.43 -12.36 -10.07
CA ASN A 151 17.88 -12.91 -8.78
C ASN A 151 17.24 -14.26 -8.44
N ASN A 152 16.50 -14.88 -9.35
CA ASN A 152 15.76 -16.12 -9.11
C ASN A 152 14.84 -16.07 -7.87
N LEU A 153 14.17 -14.93 -7.66
CA LEU A 153 13.24 -14.69 -6.56
C LEU A 153 11.79 -14.58 -7.03
N ARG A 154 11.56 -14.40 -8.33
CA ARG A 154 10.23 -14.10 -8.89
C ARG A 154 9.18 -15.16 -8.54
N HIS A 155 9.55 -16.44 -8.48
CA HIS A 155 8.66 -17.54 -8.16
C HIS A 155 8.27 -17.62 -6.67
N GLN A 156 8.92 -16.84 -5.81
CA GLN A 156 8.69 -16.86 -4.35
C GLN A 156 7.60 -15.88 -3.91
N VAL A 157 7.20 -14.96 -4.77
CA VAL A 157 6.26 -13.87 -4.42
C VAL A 157 5.22 -13.66 -5.51
N THR A 158 4.02 -13.28 -5.10
CA THR A 158 2.99 -12.77 -6.01
C THR A 158 3.23 -11.27 -6.22
N LEU A 159 3.35 -10.82 -7.46
CA LEU A 159 3.42 -9.40 -7.78
C LEU A 159 2.02 -8.83 -7.98
N ARG A 160 1.73 -7.76 -7.25
CA ARG A 160 0.50 -6.98 -7.34
C ARG A 160 0.83 -5.56 -7.77
N THR A 161 -0.04 -4.90 -8.52
CA THR A 161 0.09 -3.47 -8.83
C THR A 161 -1.20 -2.72 -8.64
N ASP A 162 -1.10 -1.43 -8.26
CA ASP A 162 -2.22 -0.48 -8.19
C ASP A 162 -1.77 0.92 -8.65
N GLY A 163 -2.70 1.87 -8.61
CA GLY A 163 -2.38 3.27 -8.87
C GLY A 163 -2.54 3.68 -10.33
N GLY A 164 -3.66 3.32 -10.94
CA GLY A 164 -3.98 3.78 -12.29
C GLY A 164 -4.63 2.73 -13.17
N ILE A 165 -4.91 1.56 -12.65
CA ILE A 165 -5.66 0.51 -13.37
C ILE A 165 -7.11 0.95 -13.53
N LYS A 166 -7.54 1.22 -14.77
CA LYS A 166 -8.87 1.79 -15.09
C LYS A 166 -9.67 0.94 -16.05
N THR A 167 -9.01 0.24 -16.95
CA THR A 167 -9.63 -0.51 -18.04
C THR A 167 -9.10 -1.94 -18.08
N GLY A 168 -9.80 -2.82 -18.80
CA GLY A 168 -9.32 -4.17 -19.07
C GLY A 168 -7.98 -4.19 -19.83
N ARG A 169 -7.74 -3.17 -20.67
CA ARG A 169 -6.45 -3.01 -21.35
C ARG A 169 -5.30 -2.81 -20.35
N ASP A 170 -5.51 -2.00 -19.32
CA ASP A 170 -4.48 -1.77 -18.29
C ASP A 170 -4.16 -3.06 -17.54
N VAL A 171 -5.18 -3.88 -17.27
CA VAL A 171 -5.01 -5.21 -16.65
C VAL A 171 -4.15 -6.12 -17.52
N VAL A 172 -4.44 -6.19 -18.82
CA VAL A 172 -3.65 -7.01 -19.76
C VAL A 172 -2.22 -6.53 -19.84
N ILE A 173 -1.99 -5.22 -19.93
CA ILE A 173 -0.65 -4.62 -19.96
C ILE A 173 0.09 -4.96 -18.66
N ALA A 174 -0.54 -4.79 -17.51
CA ALA A 174 0.07 -5.10 -16.22
C ALA A 174 0.43 -6.60 -16.09
N ALA A 175 -0.44 -7.49 -16.59
CA ALA A 175 -0.15 -8.93 -16.64
C ALA A 175 1.07 -9.24 -17.53
N MET A 176 1.16 -8.61 -18.70
CA MET A 176 2.32 -8.77 -19.60
C MET A 176 3.62 -8.25 -18.95
N MET A 177 3.53 -7.25 -18.07
CA MET A 177 4.67 -6.69 -17.31
C MET A 177 5.00 -7.51 -16.05
N GLY A 178 4.23 -8.54 -15.74
CA GLY A 178 4.52 -9.49 -14.66
C GLY A 178 3.62 -9.39 -13.43
N ALA A 179 2.56 -8.57 -13.43
CA ALA A 179 1.60 -8.58 -12.33
C ALA A 179 0.67 -9.80 -12.41
N GLU A 180 0.35 -10.36 -11.27
CA GLU A 180 -0.59 -11.48 -11.11
C GLU A 180 -1.88 -11.03 -10.44
N GLU A 181 -1.83 -9.93 -9.68
CA GLU A 181 -2.98 -9.36 -8.99
C GLU A 181 -3.05 -7.83 -9.23
N PHE A 182 -4.27 -7.29 -9.28
CA PHE A 182 -4.52 -5.92 -9.71
C PHE A 182 -5.39 -5.19 -8.71
N GLY A 183 -4.92 -4.03 -8.22
CA GLY A 183 -5.67 -3.16 -7.33
C GLY A 183 -6.48 -2.11 -8.12
N VAL A 184 -7.80 -2.16 -8.02
CA VAL A 184 -8.71 -1.22 -8.69
C VAL A 184 -9.54 -0.50 -7.64
N ALA A 185 -9.47 0.82 -7.58
CA ALA A 185 -10.25 1.62 -6.64
C ALA A 185 -11.12 2.66 -7.36
N THR A 186 -10.51 3.62 -8.06
CA THR A 186 -11.21 4.75 -8.68
C THR A 186 -12.28 4.30 -9.67
N THR A 187 -11.98 3.33 -10.52
CA THR A 187 -12.93 2.81 -11.50
C THR A 187 -14.16 2.20 -10.83
N ALA A 188 -13.96 1.43 -9.76
CA ALA A 188 -15.06 0.87 -8.99
C ALA A 188 -15.90 1.97 -8.33
N LEU A 189 -15.28 2.99 -7.75
CA LEU A 189 -15.96 4.13 -7.15
C LEU A 189 -16.79 4.90 -8.20
N VAL A 190 -16.23 5.15 -9.38
CA VAL A 190 -16.93 5.83 -10.48
C VAL A 190 -18.14 5.00 -10.95
N ALA A 191 -17.97 3.69 -11.08
CA ALA A 191 -19.07 2.78 -11.43
C ALA A 191 -20.21 2.79 -10.38
N MET A 192 -19.88 3.09 -9.12
CA MET A 192 -20.83 3.27 -8.03
C MET A 192 -21.42 4.69 -7.93
N GLY A 193 -21.14 5.58 -8.89
CA GLY A 193 -21.66 6.94 -8.95
C GLY A 193 -20.79 8.01 -8.27
N CYS A 194 -19.52 7.73 -7.97
CA CYS A 194 -18.61 8.72 -7.42
C CYS A 194 -18.33 9.84 -8.41
N ILE A 195 -18.59 11.09 -8.02
CA ILE A 195 -18.39 12.29 -8.86
C ILE A 195 -16.97 12.87 -8.78
N MET A 196 -16.05 12.19 -8.11
CA MET A 196 -14.62 12.56 -8.03
C MET A 196 -14.35 13.97 -7.49
N VAL A 197 -15.11 14.43 -6.51
CA VAL A 197 -14.92 15.77 -5.88
C VAL A 197 -13.59 15.89 -5.14
N ARG A 198 -12.94 14.78 -4.85
CA ARG A 198 -11.62 14.68 -4.20
C ARG A 198 -11.47 15.20 -2.77
N PRO A 199 -12.47 15.29 -1.89
CA PRO A 199 -12.21 15.40 -0.46
C PRO A 199 -11.59 14.10 0.08
N VAL A 200 -10.86 14.20 1.20
CA VAL A 200 -10.09 13.06 1.77
C VAL A 200 -10.97 11.85 2.12
N SER A 201 -12.22 12.05 2.40
CA SER A 201 -13.22 10.97 2.55
C SER A 201 -14.61 11.51 2.32
N TYR A 202 -15.46 10.69 1.75
CA TYR A 202 -16.88 10.98 1.65
C TYR A 202 -17.57 10.45 2.91
N THR A 203 -18.19 11.35 3.63
CA THR A 203 -19.19 11.00 4.62
C THR A 203 -20.53 11.51 4.10
N HIS A 204 -21.31 10.68 3.56
CA HIS A 204 -22.71 10.94 3.24
C HIS A 204 -23.50 9.67 3.31
#